data_86d55e1e89853e361e6c3a8fd1ba2971
#
_entry.id   86d55e1e89853e361e6c3a8fd1ba2971
#
_cell.length_a   1.000
_cell.length_b   1.000
_cell.length_c   1.000
_cell.angle_alpha   90.00
_cell.angle_beta   90.00
_cell.angle_gamma   90.00
#
_symmetry.space_group_name_H-M   'P 1'
#
loop_
_entity.id
_entity.type
_entity.pdbx_description
1 polymer ?
#
loop_
_entity_poly.entity_id
_entity_poly.type
_entity_poly.pdbx_seq_one_letter_code
_entity_poly.pdbx_strand_id
1 'polypeptide(L)'
;MSINLDKYALVDFDFIKNHLEIIKFHSKEIVCLNEDNVCLSLPNHKLDILFDKNYVNSDLFSKFYITKSSKEILDLILEAKDNKNYKEIKNINQFLKIYKDCLPDSEITKRFEYDILEIILRESPKARAISLENHLDILNQYYDKHLYNETIDYILDIMTELAFIERINLIYLINAAKDRINQIYFDNVEYYDTQHISNNIILSVTKLIDKIYPNIDLFYKFDTFTCRNVIGHGNRVFIMFIEFFLYYNEQVKSQFALKTIANFNKKFKKYYKKIFKHYKINKKTITFESIFKNGLKKISLPNIAIFAAGAFWHDVVKIKQLDYLNINKSKEYNKKSTSHAIKGYQFLKLFRNYNDDISLIVGMHHEYYGHGYSVLRAFMHKQIKENKEINPVWLISSNSEDIERLESLAFLPAKILEIVDLYDTIVLPQKNYDRSGLEAKEAIKLIYKNYIKDDTQIDPILFDLFINFLKDVKKEDVINPFDEQ
;
A
#
# COMPACT_ATOMS: atom_id res chain seq x y z
N MET A 1 -30.42 20.66 -7.73
CA MET A 1 -29.07 21.20 -7.97
C MET A 1 -28.85 21.35 -9.44
N SER A 2 -28.45 22.52 -9.94
CA SER A 2 -28.07 22.68 -11.33
C SER A 2 -26.70 22.02 -11.55
N ILE A 3 -26.63 20.97 -12.34
CA ILE A 3 -25.37 20.34 -12.73
C ILE A 3 -24.68 21.26 -13.72
N ASN A 4 -23.41 21.59 -13.47
CA ASN A 4 -22.61 22.35 -14.42
C ASN A 4 -22.11 21.41 -15.52
N LEU A 5 -22.80 21.42 -16.67
CA LEU A 5 -22.51 20.58 -17.82
C LEU A 5 -21.19 20.92 -18.53
N ASP A 6 -20.54 22.06 -18.24
CA ASP A 6 -19.24 22.42 -18.83
C ASP A 6 -18.11 21.43 -18.52
N LYS A 7 -18.28 20.65 -17.45
CA LYS A 7 -17.33 19.60 -17.05
C LYS A 7 -17.59 18.24 -17.70
N TYR A 8 -18.66 18.13 -18.49
CA TYR A 8 -19.12 16.86 -19.06
C TYR A 8 -19.01 16.88 -20.59
N ALA A 9 -18.84 15.71 -21.17
CA ALA A 9 -18.87 15.45 -22.59
C ALA A 9 -20.16 14.72 -22.94
N LEU A 10 -20.82 15.16 -24.01
CA LEU A 10 -21.99 14.49 -24.55
C LEU A 10 -21.57 13.17 -25.21
N VAL A 11 -22.31 12.11 -24.94
CA VAL A 11 -22.14 10.79 -25.54
C VAL A 11 -23.53 10.25 -25.93
N ASP A 12 -23.60 9.31 -26.87
CA ASP A 12 -24.83 8.63 -27.18
C ASP A 12 -25.12 7.44 -26.26
N PHE A 13 -26.35 6.95 -26.28
CA PHE A 13 -26.79 5.84 -25.44
C PHE A 13 -26.07 4.53 -25.82
N ASP A 14 -25.87 4.28 -27.11
CA ASP A 14 -25.19 3.08 -27.58
C ASP A 14 -23.72 3.07 -27.18
N PHE A 15 -23.07 4.24 -27.16
CA PHE A 15 -21.73 4.38 -26.64
C PHE A 15 -21.63 3.93 -25.17
N ILE A 16 -22.57 4.42 -24.32
CA ILE A 16 -22.60 4.02 -22.92
C ILE A 16 -22.84 2.52 -22.78
N LYS A 17 -23.84 1.99 -23.47
CA LYS A 17 -24.21 0.57 -23.39
C LYS A 17 -23.07 -0.36 -23.80
N ASN A 18 -22.36 0.00 -24.87
CA ASN A 18 -21.26 -0.80 -25.38
C ASN A 18 -19.97 -0.71 -24.53
N HIS A 19 -19.85 0.32 -23.70
CA HIS A 19 -18.66 0.59 -22.88
C HIS A 19 -18.98 0.73 -21.39
N LEU A 20 -20.10 0.15 -20.93
CA LEU A 20 -20.62 0.35 -19.57
C LEU A 20 -19.58 -0.03 -18.49
N GLU A 21 -18.89 -1.14 -18.66
CA GLU A 21 -17.87 -1.60 -17.70
C GLU A 21 -16.70 -0.62 -17.58
N ILE A 22 -16.24 -0.08 -18.72
CA ILE A 22 -15.17 0.92 -18.73
C ILE A 22 -15.65 2.22 -18.08
N ILE A 23 -16.89 2.63 -18.40
CA ILE A 23 -17.48 3.84 -17.84
C ILE A 23 -17.65 3.71 -16.33
N LYS A 24 -18.10 2.58 -15.83
CA LYS A 24 -18.21 2.31 -14.40
C LYS A 24 -16.87 2.46 -13.68
N PHE A 25 -15.82 2.03 -14.33
CA PHE A 25 -14.48 2.07 -13.74
C PHE A 25 -13.85 3.47 -13.78
N HIS A 26 -14.11 4.26 -14.83
CA HIS A 26 -13.45 5.56 -15.04
C HIS A 26 -14.35 6.78 -14.85
N SER A 27 -15.62 6.61 -14.51
CA SER A 27 -16.55 7.71 -14.30
C SER A 27 -17.33 7.55 -13.01
N LYS A 28 -17.36 8.59 -12.19
CA LYS A 28 -18.13 8.60 -10.94
C LYS A 28 -19.65 8.57 -11.16
N GLU A 29 -20.10 9.05 -12.30
CA GLU A 29 -21.52 9.15 -12.65
C GLU A 29 -21.73 9.32 -14.13
N ILE A 30 -22.94 8.97 -14.59
CA ILE A 30 -23.50 9.38 -15.88
C ILE A 30 -24.58 10.41 -15.60
N VAL A 31 -24.61 11.49 -16.34
CA VAL A 31 -25.66 12.50 -16.27
C VAL A 31 -26.59 12.32 -17.46
N CYS A 32 -27.87 12.16 -17.21
CA CYS A 32 -28.92 12.01 -18.24
C CYS A 32 -29.87 13.22 -18.24
N LEU A 33 -30.28 13.64 -19.42
CA LEU A 33 -31.34 14.64 -19.60
C LEU A 33 -32.48 14.04 -20.38
N ASN A 34 -33.69 14.26 -19.90
CA ASN A 34 -34.91 13.96 -20.68
C ASN A 34 -35.25 15.11 -21.64
N GLU A 35 -36.35 14.97 -22.41
CA GLU A 35 -36.83 15.98 -23.35
C GLU A 35 -37.17 17.33 -22.68
N ASP A 36 -37.61 17.30 -21.41
CA ASP A 36 -37.90 18.49 -20.61
C ASP A 36 -36.66 19.11 -19.96
N ASN A 37 -35.46 18.65 -20.30
CA ASN A 37 -34.18 19.02 -19.69
C ASN A 37 -34.09 18.75 -18.18
N VAL A 38 -34.90 17.80 -17.68
CA VAL A 38 -34.72 17.32 -16.30
C VAL A 38 -33.45 16.48 -16.23
N CYS A 39 -32.59 16.89 -15.32
CA CYS A 39 -31.26 16.29 -15.16
C CYS A 39 -31.30 15.20 -14.08
N LEU A 40 -30.81 14.02 -14.39
CA LEU A 40 -30.65 12.91 -13.49
C LEU A 40 -29.18 12.49 -13.47
N SER A 41 -28.53 12.46 -12.29
CA SER A 41 -27.21 11.90 -12.08
C SER A 41 -27.34 10.44 -11.66
N LEU A 42 -26.67 9.56 -12.38
CA LEU A 42 -26.62 8.12 -12.16
C LEU A 42 -25.23 7.76 -11.64
N PRO A 43 -25.09 7.46 -10.34
CA PRO A 43 -23.81 7.10 -9.78
C PRO A 43 -23.33 5.74 -10.28
N ASN A 44 -22.02 5.58 -10.47
CA ASN A 44 -21.40 4.38 -11.06
C ASN A 44 -21.81 3.06 -10.40
N HIS A 45 -21.92 3.02 -9.07
CA HIS A 45 -22.27 1.82 -8.30
C HIS A 45 -23.72 1.32 -8.53
N LYS A 46 -24.57 2.10 -9.20
CA LYS A 46 -25.95 1.73 -9.55
C LYS A 46 -26.15 1.46 -11.02
N LEU A 47 -25.14 1.68 -11.85
CA LEU A 47 -25.32 1.62 -13.31
C LEU A 47 -25.80 0.24 -13.78
N ASP A 48 -25.25 -0.85 -13.25
CA ASP A 48 -25.68 -2.22 -13.62
C ASP A 48 -27.19 -2.40 -13.40
N ILE A 49 -27.65 -2.11 -12.19
CA ILE A 49 -29.06 -2.28 -11.83
C ILE A 49 -29.97 -1.40 -12.70
N LEU A 50 -29.52 -0.20 -13.02
CA LEU A 50 -30.30 0.76 -13.77
C LEU A 50 -30.39 0.39 -15.25
N PHE A 51 -29.30 -0.14 -15.81
CA PHE A 51 -29.28 -0.58 -17.21
C PHE A 51 -29.91 -1.98 -17.37
N ASP A 52 -29.63 -2.94 -16.50
CA ASP A 52 -30.22 -4.29 -16.55
C ASP A 52 -31.75 -4.28 -16.40
N LYS A 53 -32.29 -3.41 -15.54
CA LYS A 53 -33.72 -3.24 -15.33
C LYS A 53 -34.39 -2.28 -16.34
N ASN A 54 -33.63 -1.82 -17.32
CA ASN A 54 -34.08 -0.87 -18.33
C ASN A 54 -34.70 0.43 -17.77
N TYR A 55 -34.25 0.85 -16.57
CA TYR A 55 -34.67 2.13 -15.99
C TYR A 55 -34.00 3.32 -16.68
N VAL A 56 -32.93 3.07 -17.42
CA VAL A 56 -32.21 4.04 -18.23
C VAL A 56 -32.19 3.53 -19.66
N ASN A 57 -32.86 4.24 -20.56
CA ASN A 57 -32.89 3.92 -21.97
C ASN A 57 -33.04 5.21 -22.81
N SER A 58 -32.95 5.09 -24.14
CA SER A 58 -33.05 6.20 -25.08
C SER A 58 -34.45 6.80 -25.18
N ASP A 59 -35.49 6.07 -24.74
CA ASP A 59 -36.86 6.55 -24.79
C ASP A 59 -37.19 7.50 -23.63
N LEU A 60 -36.45 7.34 -22.50
CA LEU A 60 -36.64 8.17 -21.31
C LEU A 60 -35.70 9.37 -21.28
N PHE A 61 -34.53 9.24 -21.89
CA PHE A 61 -33.47 10.26 -21.86
C PHE A 61 -32.94 10.52 -23.27
N SER A 62 -32.94 11.79 -23.67
CA SER A 62 -32.47 12.23 -24.99
C SER A 62 -31.00 12.55 -25.06
N LYS A 63 -30.36 12.82 -23.90
CA LYS A 63 -28.94 13.19 -23.84
C LYS A 63 -28.25 12.52 -22.65
N PHE A 64 -27.03 12.04 -22.91
CA PHE A 64 -26.19 11.39 -21.91
C PHE A 64 -24.82 12.06 -21.85
N TYR A 65 -24.29 12.21 -20.66
CA TYR A 65 -23.02 12.88 -20.42
C TYR A 65 -22.15 12.08 -19.45
N ILE A 66 -20.87 12.02 -19.74
CA ILE A 66 -19.84 11.55 -18.81
C ILE A 66 -18.83 12.69 -18.58
N THR A 67 -18.00 12.63 -17.55
CA THR A 67 -17.00 13.69 -17.33
C THR A 67 -16.06 13.78 -18.53
N LYS A 68 -15.53 14.99 -18.84
CA LYS A 68 -14.58 15.16 -19.94
C LYS A 68 -13.32 14.32 -19.75
N SER A 69 -12.81 14.19 -18.52
CA SER A 69 -11.68 13.33 -18.19
C SER A 69 -11.99 11.85 -18.46
N SER A 70 -13.20 11.38 -18.11
CA SER A 70 -13.62 10.02 -18.43
C SER A 70 -13.73 9.78 -19.92
N LYS A 71 -14.24 10.76 -20.68
CA LYS A 71 -14.33 10.66 -22.14
C LYS A 71 -12.93 10.61 -22.77
N GLU A 72 -11.99 11.44 -22.29
CA GLU A 72 -10.60 11.45 -22.77
C GLU A 72 -9.93 10.08 -22.56
N ILE A 73 -10.05 9.48 -21.39
CA ILE A 73 -9.46 8.16 -21.14
C ILE A 73 -10.11 7.06 -21.99
N LEU A 74 -11.44 7.12 -22.17
CA LEU A 74 -12.16 6.18 -23.02
C LEU A 74 -11.74 6.30 -24.49
N ASP A 75 -11.57 7.50 -25.01
CA ASP A 75 -11.10 7.72 -26.38
C ASP A 75 -9.70 7.15 -26.57
N LEU A 76 -8.79 7.39 -25.62
CA LEU A 76 -7.45 6.80 -25.64
C LEU A 76 -7.48 5.27 -25.65
N ILE A 77 -8.37 4.65 -24.84
CA ILE A 77 -8.55 3.20 -24.80
C ILE A 77 -9.06 2.67 -26.14
N LEU A 78 -10.05 3.33 -26.72
CA LEU A 78 -10.66 2.91 -27.99
C LEU A 78 -9.70 3.09 -29.17
N GLU A 79 -9.01 4.22 -29.26
CA GLU A 79 -7.96 4.47 -30.26
C GLU A 79 -6.86 3.41 -30.19
N ALA A 80 -6.47 3.04 -28.96
CA ALA A 80 -5.45 2.04 -28.74
C ALA A 80 -5.92 0.62 -29.15
N LYS A 81 -7.20 0.27 -28.96
CA LYS A 81 -7.78 -1.00 -29.43
C LYS A 81 -7.76 -1.10 -30.96
N ASP A 82 -7.99 0.02 -31.65
CA ASP A 82 -8.02 0.07 -33.12
C ASP A 82 -6.63 0.11 -33.74
N ASN A 83 -5.66 0.74 -33.09
CA ASN A 83 -4.28 0.86 -33.56
C ASN A 83 -3.42 -0.31 -33.10
N LYS A 84 -3.31 -1.37 -33.90
CA LYS A 84 -2.40 -2.52 -33.68
C LYS A 84 -0.91 -2.19 -33.69
N ASN A 85 -0.51 -0.95 -33.89
CA ASN A 85 0.88 -0.51 -33.99
C ASN A 85 1.42 0.07 -32.67
N TYR A 86 1.44 -0.76 -31.62
CA TYR A 86 2.16 -0.38 -30.39
C TYR A 86 3.67 -0.45 -30.63
N LYS A 87 4.38 0.63 -30.32
CA LYS A 87 5.83 0.56 -30.12
C LYS A 87 6.08 -0.38 -28.93
N GLU A 88 6.46 -1.62 -29.21
CA GLU A 88 6.80 -2.62 -28.23
C GLU A 88 7.89 -2.09 -27.27
N ILE A 89 7.50 -1.75 -26.07
CA ILE A 89 8.46 -1.64 -24.97
C ILE A 89 8.67 -3.06 -24.49
N LYS A 90 9.72 -3.71 -24.99
CA LYS A 90 10.06 -5.12 -24.78
C LYS A 90 9.92 -5.60 -23.33
N ASN A 91 10.14 -4.71 -22.38
CA ASN A 91 10.07 -4.98 -20.94
C ASN A 91 8.63 -4.91 -20.37
N ILE A 92 7.73 -4.14 -20.98
CA ILE A 92 6.34 -4.06 -20.55
C ILE A 92 5.60 -5.36 -20.86
N ASN A 93 5.83 -5.96 -22.02
CA ASN A 93 5.19 -7.24 -22.38
C ASN A 93 5.53 -8.36 -21.40
N GLN A 94 6.77 -8.41 -20.90
CA GLN A 94 7.15 -9.38 -19.88
C GLN A 94 6.49 -9.07 -18.53
N PHE A 95 6.36 -7.80 -18.18
CA PHE A 95 5.69 -7.37 -16.97
C PHE A 95 4.19 -7.68 -17.01
N LEU A 96 3.54 -7.38 -18.12
CA LEU A 96 2.12 -7.70 -18.34
C LEU A 96 1.84 -9.21 -18.38
N LYS A 97 2.78 -10.02 -18.87
CA LYS A 97 2.68 -11.47 -18.78
C LYS A 97 2.74 -11.96 -17.34
N ILE A 98 3.63 -11.39 -16.53
CA ILE A 98 3.71 -11.67 -15.08
C ILE A 98 2.42 -11.23 -14.39
N TYR A 99 1.84 -10.15 -14.84
CA TYR A 99 0.57 -9.64 -14.36
C TYR A 99 -0.59 -10.60 -14.61
N LYS A 100 -0.70 -11.15 -15.83
CA LYS A 100 -1.69 -12.19 -16.16
C LYS A 100 -1.58 -13.39 -15.22
N ASP A 101 -0.35 -13.84 -14.95
CA ASP A 101 -0.11 -14.95 -14.04
C ASP A 101 -0.40 -14.60 -12.56
N CYS A 102 -0.59 -13.34 -12.27
CA CYS A 102 -0.76 -12.80 -10.92
C CYS A 102 -2.19 -12.41 -10.58
N LEU A 103 -3.06 -12.23 -11.58
CA LEU A 103 -4.46 -11.91 -11.32
C LEU A 103 -5.15 -13.13 -10.69
N PRO A 104 -5.88 -12.95 -9.60
CA PRO A 104 -6.70 -14.03 -9.05
C PRO A 104 -7.78 -14.42 -10.07
N ASP A 105 -8.19 -15.70 -10.09
CA ASP A 105 -9.40 -16.17 -10.79
C ASP A 105 -10.70 -15.62 -10.16
N SER A 106 -10.63 -14.46 -9.52
CA SER A 106 -11.74 -13.86 -8.78
C SER A 106 -12.59 -12.95 -9.68
N GLU A 107 -13.76 -12.57 -9.19
CA GLU A 107 -14.65 -11.63 -9.86
C GLU A 107 -14.01 -10.27 -10.18
N ILE A 108 -12.95 -9.90 -9.43
CA ILE A 108 -12.13 -8.70 -9.67
C ILE A 108 -11.50 -8.75 -11.07
N THR A 109 -11.01 -9.91 -11.50
CA THR A 109 -10.44 -10.10 -12.84
C THR A 109 -11.45 -9.98 -13.97
N LYS A 110 -12.73 -10.23 -13.68
CA LYS A 110 -13.81 -10.06 -14.67
C LYS A 110 -14.21 -8.59 -14.84
N ARG A 111 -14.00 -7.75 -13.81
CA ARG A 111 -14.25 -6.29 -13.88
C ARG A 111 -13.15 -5.56 -14.65
N PHE A 112 -11.90 -6.03 -14.55
CA PHE A 112 -10.83 -5.56 -15.41
C PHE A 112 -10.91 -6.32 -16.74
N GLU A 113 -11.50 -5.72 -17.74
CA GLU A 113 -11.12 -6.14 -19.08
C GLU A 113 -9.60 -5.94 -19.14
N TYR A 114 -8.88 -7.05 -19.05
CA TYR A 114 -7.41 -7.09 -19.04
C TYR A 114 -6.82 -6.19 -20.14
N ASP A 115 -7.45 -6.18 -21.30
CA ASP A 115 -7.06 -5.40 -22.46
C ASP A 115 -7.11 -3.88 -22.19
N ILE A 116 -8.03 -3.43 -21.35
CA ILE A 116 -8.17 -2.01 -21.00
C ILE A 116 -7.06 -1.57 -20.10
N LEU A 117 -6.79 -2.34 -19.03
CA LEU A 117 -5.68 -2.03 -18.14
C LEU A 117 -4.34 -2.12 -18.88
N GLU A 118 -4.16 -3.11 -19.75
CA GLU A 118 -2.99 -3.21 -20.60
C GLU A 118 -2.78 -1.95 -21.45
N ILE A 119 -3.86 -1.40 -22.02
CA ILE A 119 -3.83 -0.19 -22.82
C ILE A 119 -3.45 1.01 -21.95
N ILE A 120 -4.12 1.22 -20.83
CA ILE A 120 -3.82 2.33 -19.90
C ILE A 120 -2.36 2.28 -19.46
N LEU A 121 -1.85 1.09 -19.16
CA LEU A 121 -0.48 0.91 -18.72
C LEU A 121 0.55 1.14 -19.83
N ARG A 122 0.22 0.87 -21.10
CA ARG A 122 1.08 1.10 -22.26
C ARG A 122 1.06 2.53 -22.75
N GLU A 123 -0.07 3.22 -22.56
CA GLU A 123 -0.29 4.58 -23.02
C GLU A 123 0.57 5.61 -22.28
N SER A 124 0.39 6.87 -22.63
CA SER A 124 1.19 7.97 -22.11
C SER A 124 1.11 8.11 -20.59
N PRO A 125 2.12 8.68 -19.95
CA PRO A 125 2.06 9.06 -18.53
C PRO A 125 0.83 9.91 -18.19
N LYS A 126 0.35 10.73 -19.14
CA LYS A 126 -0.87 11.53 -19.00
C LYS A 126 -2.11 10.68 -18.85
N ALA A 127 -2.27 9.60 -19.65
CA ALA A 127 -3.42 8.69 -19.55
C ALA A 127 -3.47 8.02 -18.17
N ARG A 128 -2.32 7.60 -17.63
CA ARG A 128 -2.23 7.02 -16.28
C ARG A 128 -2.61 8.02 -15.18
N ALA A 129 -2.20 9.27 -15.33
CA ALA A 129 -2.57 10.32 -14.38
C ALA A 129 -4.09 10.59 -14.40
N ILE A 130 -4.70 10.70 -15.58
CA ILE A 130 -6.15 10.90 -15.73
C ILE A 130 -6.92 9.73 -15.12
N SER A 131 -6.48 8.50 -15.32
CA SER A 131 -7.09 7.32 -14.69
C SER A 131 -7.09 7.44 -13.16
N LEU A 132 -5.96 7.77 -12.56
CA LEU A 132 -5.84 7.94 -11.11
C LEU A 132 -6.68 9.11 -10.58
N GLU A 133 -6.78 10.22 -11.32
CA GLU A 133 -7.65 11.35 -10.94
C GLU A 133 -9.12 10.94 -10.94
N ASN A 134 -9.57 10.18 -11.95
CA ASN A 134 -10.93 9.65 -11.99
C ASN A 134 -11.22 8.73 -10.79
N HIS A 135 -10.26 7.88 -10.41
CA HIS A 135 -10.40 7.03 -9.22
C HIS A 135 -10.48 7.84 -7.93
N LEU A 136 -9.66 8.88 -7.80
CA LEU A 136 -9.73 9.77 -6.64
C LEU A 136 -11.10 10.44 -6.52
N ASP A 137 -11.68 10.88 -7.63
CA ASP A 137 -13.02 11.48 -7.67
C ASP A 137 -14.10 10.47 -7.23
N ILE A 138 -14.00 9.21 -7.67
CA ILE A 138 -14.94 8.16 -7.28
C ILE A 138 -14.81 7.82 -5.78
N LEU A 139 -13.58 7.70 -5.25
CA LEU A 139 -13.35 7.46 -3.82
C LEU A 139 -13.93 8.58 -2.95
N ASN A 140 -13.72 9.83 -3.35
CA ASN A 140 -14.28 10.98 -2.64
C ASN A 140 -15.81 10.97 -2.67
N GLN A 141 -16.41 10.61 -3.81
CA GLN A 141 -17.87 10.45 -3.92
C GLN A 141 -18.39 9.35 -2.97
N TYR A 142 -17.71 8.22 -2.88
CA TYR A 142 -18.09 7.13 -1.99
C TYR A 142 -18.01 7.56 -0.52
N TYR A 143 -16.97 8.29 -0.15
CA TYR A 143 -16.84 8.84 1.17
C TYR A 143 -17.97 9.82 1.51
N ASP A 144 -18.25 10.78 0.62
CA ASP A 144 -19.26 11.84 0.83
C ASP A 144 -20.68 11.28 0.90
N LYS A 145 -20.98 10.22 0.15
CA LYS A 145 -22.30 9.57 0.12
C LYS A 145 -22.44 8.42 1.11
N HIS A 146 -21.43 8.17 1.96
CA HIS A 146 -21.42 7.08 2.95
C HIS A 146 -21.64 5.68 2.36
N LEU A 147 -21.14 5.42 1.14
CA LEU A 147 -21.31 4.18 0.40
C LEU A 147 -20.23 3.16 0.79
N TYR A 148 -20.13 2.78 2.05
CA TYR A 148 -19.02 1.99 2.57
C TYR A 148 -19.05 0.52 2.15
N ASN A 149 -20.24 -0.05 1.94
CA ASN A 149 -20.40 -1.45 1.53
C ASN A 149 -19.91 -1.69 0.09
N GLU A 150 -20.16 -0.73 -0.79
CA GLU A 150 -19.82 -0.78 -2.21
C GLU A 150 -18.36 -0.40 -2.46
N THR A 151 -17.71 0.14 -1.42
CA THR A 151 -16.37 0.73 -1.56
C THR A 151 -15.26 -0.32 -1.49
N ILE A 152 -15.47 -1.44 -0.79
CA ILE A 152 -14.39 -2.39 -0.48
C ILE A 152 -13.79 -3.00 -1.75
N ASP A 153 -14.63 -3.52 -2.65
CA ASP A 153 -14.17 -4.10 -3.91
C ASP A 153 -13.45 -3.05 -4.75
N TYR A 154 -13.99 -1.84 -4.76
CA TYR A 154 -13.41 -0.71 -5.48
C TYR A 154 -12.06 -0.27 -4.90
N ILE A 155 -11.87 -0.29 -3.58
CA ILE A 155 -10.58 -0.05 -2.93
C ILE A 155 -9.54 -1.06 -3.42
N LEU A 156 -9.88 -2.34 -3.45
CA LEU A 156 -8.97 -3.39 -3.89
C LEU A 156 -8.55 -3.21 -5.35
N ASP A 157 -9.51 -2.87 -6.21
CA ASP A 157 -9.27 -2.61 -7.62
C ASP A 157 -8.31 -1.42 -7.81
N ILE A 158 -8.60 -0.28 -7.17
CA ILE A 158 -7.77 0.92 -7.26
C ILE A 158 -6.36 0.68 -6.72
N MET A 159 -6.24 0.05 -5.56
CA MET A 159 -4.93 -0.20 -4.97
C MET A 159 -4.11 -1.15 -5.86
N THR A 160 -4.76 -2.08 -6.55
CA THR A 160 -4.10 -2.94 -7.52
C THR A 160 -3.62 -2.14 -8.73
N GLU A 161 -4.46 -1.30 -9.32
CA GLU A 161 -4.07 -0.44 -10.46
C GLU A 161 -2.95 0.53 -10.06
N LEU A 162 -3.08 1.20 -8.91
CA LEU A 162 -2.05 2.11 -8.40
C LEU A 162 -0.70 1.40 -8.26
N ALA A 163 -0.70 0.18 -7.69
CA ALA A 163 0.51 -0.63 -7.55
C ALA A 163 1.16 -0.95 -8.89
N PHE A 164 0.37 -1.12 -9.96
CA PHE A 164 0.88 -1.34 -11.31
C PHE A 164 1.43 -0.08 -11.94
N ILE A 165 0.68 1.02 -11.89
CA ILE A 165 1.09 2.30 -12.47
C ILE A 165 2.44 2.74 -11.90
N GLU A 166 2.63 2.65 -10.59
CA GLU A 166 3.89 3.05 -9.96
C GLU A 166 5.06 2.11 -10.32
N ARG A 167 4.80 0.80 -10.48
CA ARG A 167 5.84 -0.12 -10.95
C ARG A 167 6.24 0.13 -12.41
N ILE A 168 5.30 0.53 -13.25
CA ILE A 168 5.59 0.95 -14.62
C ILE A 168 6.41 2.23 -14.61
N ASN A 169 6.03 3.23 -13.81
CA ASN A 169 6.80 4.45 -13.64
C ASN A 169 8.24 4.14 -13.18
N LEU A 170 8.42 3.17 -12.27
CA LEU A 170 9.75 2.69 -11.87
C LEU A 170 10.55 2.11 -13.03
N ILE A 171 9.93 1.28 -13.88
CA ILE A 171 10.58 0.68 -15.05
C ILE A 171 11.04 1.78 -16.03
N TYR A 172 10.19 2.77 -16.28
CA TYR A 172 10.55 3.91 -17.13
C TYR A 172 11.72 4.70 -16.55
N LEU A 173 11.69 5.02 -15.26
CA LEU A 173 12.76 5.77 -14.59
C LEU A 173 14.10 5.01 -14.61
N ILE A 174 14.08 3.70 -14.42
CA ILE A 174 15.30 2.88 -14.47
C ILE A 174 15.85 2.84 -15.89
N ASN A 175 15.00 2.69 -16.90
CA ASN A 175 15.45 2.72 -18.29
C ASN A 175 16.03 4.10 -18.65
N ALA A 176 15.34 5.17 -18.29
CA ALA A 176 15.84 6.52 -18.50
C ALA A 176 17.17 6.79 -17.79
N ALA A 177 17.37 6.28 -16.56
CA ALA A 177 18.64 6.41 -15.84
C ALA A 177 19.78 5.62 -16.50
N LYS A 178 19.50 4.50 -17.18
CA LYS A 178 20.49 3.76 -17.96
C LYS A 178 20.92 4.52 -19.22
N ASP A 179 19.97 5.18 -19.89
CA ASP A 179 20.23 5.93 -21.09
C ASP A 179 20.97 7.25 -20.81
N ARG A 180 20.94 7.74 -19.54
CA ARG A 180 21.75 8.92 -19.10
C ARG A 180 23.25 8.72 -19.18
N ILE A 181 23.73 7.50 -19.17
CA ILE A 181 25.15 7.23 -19.46
C ILE A 181 25.50 7.77 -20.87
N ASN A 182 24.50 8.00 -21.73
CA ASN A 182 24.63 8.60 -23.06
C ASN A 182 24.10 10.05 -23.19
N GLN A 183 23.84 10.74 -22.11
CA GLN A 183 23.63 12.21 -21.96
C GLN A 183 22.55 12.94 -22.78
N ILE A 184 21.66 12.30 -23.56
CA ILE A 184 20.87 13.04 -24.57
C ILE A 184 19.34 12.91 -24.42
N TYR A 185 18.77 12.09 -23.52
CA TYR A 185 17.36 11.73 -23.62
C TYR A 185 16.41 12.21 -22.51
N PHE A 186 16.84 13.04 -21.57
CA PHE A 186 15.95 13.46 -20.47
C PHE A 186 14.96 14.57 -20.82
N ASP A 187 15.22 15.33 -21.85
CA ASP A 187 14.36 16.47 -22.22
C ASP A 187 13.09 16.07 -22.99
N ASN A 188 12.96 14.79 -23.38
CA ASN A 188 11.82 14.29 -24.16
C ASN A 188 10.98 13.19 -23.48
N VAL A 189 11.26 12.82 -22.23
CA VAL A 189 10.37 11.92 -21.48
C VAL A 189 9.38 12.79 -20.72
N GLU A 190 8.16 12.91 -21.21
CA GLU A 190 7.04 13.47 -20.47
C GLU A 190 6.83 12.64 -19.20
N TYR A 191 7.48 13.06 -18.13
CA TYR A 191 7.31 12.51 -16.81
C TYR A 191 6.11 13.18 -16.15
N TYR A 192 5.02 12.45 -16.04
CA TYR A 192 3.88 12.92 -15.27
C TYR A 192 4.10 12.53 -13.80
N ASP A 193 4.17 13.50 -12.92
CA ASP A 193 4.30 13.27 -11.50
C ASP A 193 2.95 12.80 -10.92
N THR A 194 2.76 11.47 -10.84
CA THR A 194 1.58 10.86 -10.25
C THR A 194 1.64 10.76 -8.73
N GLN A 195 2.76 11.15 -8.11
CA GLN A 195 2.97 11.00 -6.67
C GLN A 195 1.88 11.71 -5.84
N HIS A 196 1.53 12.93 -6.21
CA HIS A 196 0.52 13.70 -5.49
C HIS A 196 -0.85 13.01 -5.55
N ILE A 197 -1.23 12.51 -6.72
CA ILE A 197 -2.49 11.79 -6.92
C ILE A 197 -2.47 10.49 -6.13
N SER A 198 -1.38 9.73 -6.20
CA SER A 198 -1.17 8.48 -5.45
C SER A 198 -1.33 8.68 -3.93
N ASN A 199 -0.72 9.74 -3.39
CA ASN A 199 -0.84 10.07 -1.97
C ASN A 199 -2.28 10.44 -1.58
N ASN A 200 -2.99 11.16 -2.44
CA ASN A 200 -4.39 11.51 -2.21
C ASN A 200 -5.32 10.28 -2.29
N ILE A 201 -5.06 9.33 -3.18
CA ILE A 201 -5.77 8.05 -3.24
C ILE A 201 -5.55 7.29 -1.92
N ILE A 202 -4.31 7.13 -1.48
CA ILE A 202 -3.99 6.45 -0.22
C ILE A 202 -4.66 7.14 0.98
N LEU A 203 -4.68 8.46 1.02
CA LEU A 203 -5.38 9.22 2.06
C LEU A 203 -6.90 8.97 2.03
N SER A 204 -7.52 8.99 0.85
CA SER A 204 -8.95 8.74 0.69
C SER A 204 -9.32 7.31 1.06
N VAL A 205 -8.51 6.32 0.64
CA VAL A 205 -8.66 4.92 1.05
C VAL A 205 -8.52 4.76 2.57
N THR A 206 -7.52 5.39 3.19
CA THR A 206 -7.33 5.35 4.65
C THR A 206 -8.52 5.91 5.39
N LYS A 207 -9.10 7.02 4.91
CA LYS A 207 -10.33 7.61 5.48
C LYS A 207 -11.54 6.67 5.36
N LEU A 208 -11.67 6.00 4.23
CA LEU A 208 -12.75 5.02 4.01
C LEU A 208 -12.58 3.81 4.94
N ILE A 209 -11.38 3.27 5.06
CA ILE A 209 -11.07 2.18 5.99
C ILE A 209 -11.39 2.61 7.44
N ASP A 210 -11.04 3.82 7.87
CA ASP A 210 -11.40 4.34 9.21
C ASP A 210 -12.92 4.35 9.44
N LYS A 211 -13.72 4.63 8.41
CA LYS A 211 -15.20 4.60 8.48
C LYS A 211 -15.77 3.19 8.48
N ILE A 212 -15.11 2.27 7.80
CA ILE A 212 -15.51 0.86 7.73
C ILE A 212 -15.08 0.12 9.00
N TYR A 213 -13.96 0.48 9.61
CA TYR A 213 -13.33 -0.21 10.73
C TYR A 213 -14.26 -0.58 11.91
N PRO A 214 -15.24 0.25 12.31
CA PRO A 214 -16.19 -0.15 13.33
C PRO A 214 -17.12 -1.31 12.95
N ASN A 215 -17.23 -1.63 11.65
CA ASN A 215 -18.07 -2.71 11.15
C ASN A 215 -17.22 -3.93 10.74
N ILE A 216 -17.00 -4.81 11.72
CA ILE A 216 -16.14 -6.00 11.58
C ILE A 216 -16.59 -6.90 10.40
N ASP A 217 -17.89 -7.03 10.13
CA ASP A 217 -18.38 -7.88 9.05
C ASP A 217 -17.94 -7.41 7.66
N LEU A 218 -17.74 -6.10 7.49
CA LEU A 218 -17.23 -5.53 6.24
C LEU A 218 -15.72 -5.82 6.07
N PHE A 219 -14.98 -5.91 7.17
CA PHE A 219 -13.55 -6.22 7.12
C PHE A 219 -13.23 -7.62 6.61
N TYR A 220 -14.07 -8.62 6.87
CA TYR A 220 -13.86 -9.96 6.33
C TYR A 220 -13.77 -10.01 4.80
N LYS A 221 -14.36 -9.04 4.10
CA LYS A 221 -14.21 -8.94 2.65
C LYS A 221 -12.78 -8.65 2.22
N PHE A 222 -12.02 -7.87 2.99
CA PHE A 222 -10.59 -7.66 2.71
C PHE A 222 -9.76 -8.92 2.93
N ASP A 223 -10.14 -9.76 3.91
CA ASP A 223 -9.45 -11.01 4.21
C ASP A 223 -9.66 -12.07 3.11
N THR A 224 -10.72 -11.94 2.30
CA THR A 224 -10.95 -12.83 1.14
C THR A 224 -10.01 -12.56 -0.04
N PHE A 225 -9.24 -11.47 0.01
CA PHE A 225 -8.27 -11.13 -1.04
C PHE A 225 -7.04 -12.03 -0.98
N THR A 226 -7.12 -13.18 -1.64
CA THR A 226 -6.11 -14.26 -1.57
C THR A 226 -5.04 -14.20 -2.64
N CYS A 227 -4.89 -13.08 -3.35
CA CYS A 227 -3.87 -12.96 -4.39
C CYS A 227 -2.45 -13.19 -3.83
N ARG A 228 -1.76 -14.24 -4.32
CA ARG A 228 -0.49 -14.77 -3.79
C ARG A 228 0.77 -14.16 -4.39
N ASN A 229 0.66 -13.02 -5.04
CA ASN A 229 1.80 -12.33 -5.64
C ASN A 229 2.24 -11.11 -4.81
N VAL A 230 3.31 -10.45 -5.26
CA VAL A 230 3.87 -9.28 -4.57
C VAL A 230 2.89 -8.11 -4.45
N ILE A 231 1.93 -7.99 -5.35
CA ILE A 231 0.92 -6.93 -5.32
C ILE A 231 -0.17 -7.26 -4.33
N GLY A 232 -0.71 -8.49 -4.38
CA GLY A 232 -1.67 -8.96 -3.41
C GLY A 232 -1.10 -8.93 -1.98
N HIS A 233 0.16 -9.34 -1.79
CA HIS A 233 0.89 -9.17 -0.54
C HIS A 233 0.93 -7.70 -0.11
N GLY A 234 1.37 -6.79 -0.99
CA GLY A 234 1.41 -5.37 -0.70
C GLY A 234 0.06 -4.78 -0.30
N ASN A 235 -1.02 -5.17 -0.99
CA ASN A 235 -2.38 -4.71 -0.67
C ASN A 235 -2.85 -5.23 0.71
N ARG A 236 -2.62 -6.50 1.04
CA ARG A 236 -2.99 -7.06 2.35
C ARG A 236 -2.19 -6.43 3.48
N VAL A 237 -0.88 -6.28 3.30
CA VAL A 237 0.00 -5.61 4.26
C VAL A 237 -0.46 -4.18 4.49
N PHE A 238 -0.80 -3.44 3.42
CA PHE A 238 -1.30 -2.08 3.49
C PHE A 238 -2.60 -1.97 4.31
N ILE A 239 -3.58 -2.82 4.02
CA ILE A 239 -4.87 -2.82 4.73
C ILE A 239 -4.68 -3.19 6.20
N MET A 240 -4.01 -4.31 6.48
CA MET A 240 -3.75 -4.79 7.85
C MET A 240 -2.93 -3.77 8.66
N PHE A 241 -2.03 -3.05 8.02
CA PHE A 241 -1.25 -1.98 8.65
C PHE A 241 -2.14 -0.82 9.11
N ILE A 242 -3.10 -0.38 8.29
CA ILE A 242 -4.06 0.66 8.67
C ILE A 242 -4.93 0.16 9.83
N GLU A 243 -5.51 -1.03 9.71
CA GLU A 243 -6.34 -1.65 10.75
C GLU A 243 -5.61 -1.73 12.08
N PHE A 244 -4.36 -2.18 12.06
CA PHE A 244 -3.56 -2.29 13.27
C PHE A 244 -3.24 -0.93 13.88
N PHE A 245 -3.03 0.13 13.09
CA PHE A 245 -2.89 1.48 13.61
C PHE A 245 -4.18 2.03 14.22
N LEU A 246 -5.33 1.74 13.62
CA LEU A 246 -6.63 2.12 14.19
C LEU A 246 -6.83 1.43 15.55
N TYR A 247 -6.57 0.12 15.63
CA TYR A 247 -6.60 -0.64 16.86
C TYR A 247 -5.59 -0.11 17.89
N TYR A 248 -4.35 0.16 17.49
CA TYR A 248 -3.34 0.81 18.34
C TYR A 248 -3.88 2.10 18.95
N ASN A 249 -4.49 2.96 18.14
CA ASN A 249 -5.06 4.21 18.63
C ASN A 249 -6.18 4.03 19.65
N GLU A 250 -7.01 3.00 19.50
CA GLU A 250 -8.04 2.66 20.50
C GLU A 250 -7.40 2.18 21.80
N GLN A 251 -6.39 1.32 21.70
CA GLN A 251 -5.69 0.79 22.85
C GLN A 251 -4.90 1.87 23.61
N VAL A 252 -4.29 2.82 22.92
CA VAL A 252 -3.61 3.96 23.54
C VAL A 252 -4.61 4.86 24.29
N LYS A 253 -5.86 5.00 23.83
CA LYS A 253 -6.93 5.70 24.57
C LYS A 253 -7.42 4.90 25.78
N SER A 254 -7.37 3.57 25.67
CA SER A 254 -7.80 2.66 26.71
C SER A 254 -6.76 2.47 27.78
N GLN A 255 -6.47 2.45 28.74
CA GLN A 255 -5.43 2.15 29.75
C GLN A 255 -4.29 1.20 29.29
N PHE A 256 -4.18 0.85 28.01
CA PHE A 256 -3.13 -0.07 27.50
C PHE A 256 -1.73 0.44 27.85
N ALA A 257 -1.45 1.73 27.62
CA ALA A 257 -0.16 2.34 27.93
C ALA A 257 0.17 2.21 29.44
N LEU A 258 -0.79 2.49 30.32
CA LEU A 258 -0.61 2.38 31.77
C LEU A 258 -0.37 0.92 32.18
N LYS A 259 -1.14 -0.05 31.66
CA LYS A 259 -0.94 -1.49 31.91
C LYS A 259 0.43 -1.95 31.42
N THR A 260 0.87 -1.48 30.27
CA THR A 260 2.17 -1.82 29.69
C THR A 260 3.31 -1.26 30.55
N ILE A 261 3.22 -0.03 31.01
CA ILE A 261 4.20 0.57 31.94
C ILE A 261 4.26 -0.24 33.25
N ALA A 262 3.11 -0.52 33.88
CA ALA A 262 3.06 -1.28 35.12
C ALA A 262 3.67 -2.68 34.99
N ASN A 263 3.46 -3.34 33.87
CA ASN A 263 3.97 -4.70 33.62
C ASN A 263 5.33 -4.73 32.91
N PHE A 264 5.91 -3.59 32.54
CA PHE A 264 7.13 -3.52 31.74
C PHE A 264 8.27 -4.35 32.33
N ASN A 265 8.55 -4.17 33.62
CA ASN A 265 9.66 -4.88 34.29
C ASN A 265 9.47 -6.41 34.29
N LYS A 266 8.24 -6.87 34.47
CA LYS A 266 7.90 -8.30 34.55
C LYS A 266 7.83 -8.93 33.17
N LYS A 267 7.12 -8.28 32.22
CA LYS A 267 6.75 -8.88 30.93
C LYS A 267 7.79 -8.61 29.82
N PHE A 268 8.33 -7.37 29.72
CA PHE A 268 9.05 -6.93 28.53
C PHE A 268 10.53 -6.63 28.72
N LYS A 269 10.94 -6.16 29.89
CA LYS A 269 12.33 -5.70 30.15
C LYS A 269 13.42 -6.70 29.72
N LYS A 270 13.18 -7.99 29.89
CA LYS A 270 14.14 -9.06 29.53
C LYS A 270 14.47 -9.05 28.03
N TYR A 271 13.51 -8.72 27.17
CA TYR A 271 13.67 -8.66 25.72
C TYR A 271 14.46 -7.41 25.30
N TYR A 272 14.12 -6.26 25.86
CA TYR A 272 14.87 -5.03 25.58
C TYR A 272 16.32 -5.09 26.07
N LYS A 273 16.61 -5.84 27.16
CA LYS A 273 17.99 -6.13 27.56
C LYS A 273 18.77 -6.83 26.44
N LYS A 274 18.14 -7.75 25.69
CA LYS A 274 18.79 -8.44 24.58
C LYS A 274 19.07 -7.49 23.42
N ILE A 275 18.11 -6.65 23.07
CA ILE A 275 18.26 -5.61 22.03
C ILE A 275 19.44 -4.69 22.39
N PHE A 276 19.49 -4.17 23.62
CA PHE A 276 20.57 -3.29 24.04
C PHE A 276 21.93 -3.99 24.06
N LYS A 277 21.97 -5.25 24.48
CA LYS A 277 23.18 -6.06 24.41
C LYS A 277 23.67 -6.24 22.98
N HIS A 278 22.74 -6.50 22.04
CA HIS A 278 23.06 -6.64 20.61
C HIS A 278 23.72 -5.37 20.06
N TYR A 279 23.15 -4.20 20.38
CA TYR A 279 23.71 -2.91 19.97
C TYR A 279 24.92 -2.43 20.81
N LYS A 280 25.36 -3.22 21.79
CA LYS A 280 26.45 -2.84 22.73
C LYS A 280 26.15 -1.55 23.50
N ILE A 281 24.89 -1.25 23.74
CA ILE A 281 24.47 -0.09 24.52
C ILE A 281 24.54 -0.43 25.98
N ASN A 282 25.43 0.25 26.70
CA ASN A 282 25.65 0.06 28.14
C ASN A 282 24.72 1.00 28.93
N LYS A 283 23.45 0.60 29.12
CA LYS A 283 22.49 1.35 29.93
C LYS A 283 22.25 0.62 31.25
N LYS A 284 22.61 1.25 32.37
CA LYS A 284 22.51 0.67 33.73
C LYS A 284 21.05 0.30 34.07
N THR A 285 20.11 1.13 33.66
CA THR A 285 18.69 0.92 33.97
C THR A 285 17.86 1.05 32.68
N ILE A 286 17.12 0.01 32.33
CA ILE A 286 16.18 -0.01 31.21
C ILE A 286 14.77 0.14 31.79
N THR A 287 14.12 1.25 31.48
CA THR A 287 12.75 1.56 31.84
C THR A 287 11.89 1.71 30.57
N PHE A 288 10.59 1.76 30.72
CA PHE A 288 9.69 2.05 29.63
C PHE A 288 10.05 3.39 28.95
N GLU A 289 10.31 4.45 29.73
CA GLU A 289 10.65 5.77 29.22
C GLU A 289 11.99 5.81 28.52
N SER A 290 12.89 4.87 28.83
CA SER A 290 14.17 4.75 28.12
C SER A 290 14.04 4.21 26.71
N ILE A 291 12.88 3.63 26.39
CA ILE A 291 12.54 3.08 25.07
C ILE A 291 11.56 4.01 24.37
N PHE A 292 10.50 4.44 25.09
CA PHE A 292 9.44 5.31 24.58
C PHE A 292 9.51 6.67 25.25
N LYS A 293 10.40 7.55 24.81
CA LYS A 293 10.77 8.82 25.47
C LYS A 293 9.56 9.71 25.85
N ASN A 294 8.46 9.63 25.18
CA ASN A 294 7.27 10.43 25.48
C ASN A 294 6.00 9.55 25.61
N GLY A 295 6.19 8.28 25.89
CA GLY A 295 5.13 7.29 25.93
C GLY A 295 4.57 6.93 24.56
N LEU A 296 3.57 6.07 24.57
CA LEU A 296 2.79 5.74 23.37
C LEU A 296 1.76 6.84 23.13
N LYS A 297 1.70 7.37 21.93
CA LYS A 297 0.81 8.46 21.55
C LYS A 297 -0.14 8.05 20.44
N LYS A 298 -1.34 8.63 20.48
CA LYS A 298 -2.29 8.49 19.37
C LYS A 298 -1.71 9.10 18.10
N ILE A 299 -1.84 8.39 16.99
CA ILE A 299 -1.44 8.82 15.65
C ILE A 299 -2.66 9.42 14.93
N SER A 300 -2.49 10.59 14.34
CA SER A 300 -3.56 11.23 13.56
C SER A 300 -3.83 10.44 12.25
N LEU A 301 -5.06 10.49 11.76
CA LEU A 301 -5.42 9.79 10.53
C LEU A 301 -4.58 10.23 9.30
N PRO A 302 -4.24 11.52 9.10
CA PRO A 302 -3.30 11.92 8.05
C PRO A 302 -1.91 11.28 8.19
N ASN A 303 -1.39 11.14 9.42
CA ASN A 303 -0.12 10.46 9.64
C ASN A 303 -0.23 8.95 9.39
N ILE A 304 -1.35 8.30 9.76
CA ILE A 304 -1.59 6.91 9.40
C ILE A 304 -1.57 6.74 7.88
N ALA A 305 -2.17 7.66 7.11
CA ALA A 305 -2.15 7.61 5.66
C ALA A 305 -0.72 7.74 5.08
N ILE A 306 0.10 8.64 5.64
CA ILE A 306 1.52 8.78 5.25
C ILE A 306 2.26 7.47 5.53
N PHE A 307 2.07 6.88 6.70
CA PHE A 307 2.73 5.63 7.08
C PHE A 307 2.21 4.44 6.25
N ALA A 308 0.92 4.41 5.95
CA ALA A 308 0.31 3.41 5.09
C ALA A 308 0.85 3.48 3.66
N ALA A 309 1.17 4.67 3.14
CA ALA A 309 1.89 4.80 1.88
C ALA A 309 3.25 4.07 1.93
N GLY A 310 3.98 4.18 3.04
CA GLY A 310 5.21 3.40 3.27
C GLY A 310 4.97 1.90 3.28
N ALA A 311 3.90 1.44 3.93
CA ALA A 311 3.51 0.03 3.93
C ALA A 311 3.09 -0.46 2.54
N PHE A 312 2.40 0.36 1.76
CA PHE A 312 2.01 0.02 0.40
C PHE A 312 3.21 -0.11 -0.55
N TRP A 313 4.22 0.74 -0.37
CA TRP A 313 5.42 0.78 -1.21
C TRP A 313 6.58 -0.08 -0.70
N HIS A 314 6.46 -0.79 0.42
CA HIS A 314 7.60 -1.47 1.06
C HIS A 314 8.35 -2.41 0.10
N ASP A 315 7.61 -3.08 -0.78
CA ASP A 315 8.09 -4.02 -1.77
C ASP A 315 8.03 -3.51 -3.22
N VAL A 316 7.94 -2.19 -3.43
CA VAL A 316 7.80 -1.60 -4.77
C VAL A 316 8.88 -2.05 -5.76
N VAL A 317 10.09 -2.32 -5.27
CA VAL A 317 11.23 -2.76 -6.10
C VAL A 317 11.37 -4.29 -6.21
N LYS A 318 10.52 -5.08 -5.55
CA LYS A 318 10.47 -6.55 -5.71
C LYS A 318 9.77 -6.94 -7.03
N ILE A 319 10.30 -6.50 -8.15
CA ILE A 319 9.83 -6.90 -9.48
C ILE A 319 10.90 -7.81 -10.06
N LYS A 320 10.54 -9.05 -10.46
CA LYS A 320 11.50 -10.00 -11.10
C LYS A 320 12.26 -9.38 -12.27
N GLN A 321 11.69 -8.36 -12.91
CA GLN A 321 12.32 -7.65 -14.02
C GLN A 321 13.41 -6.67 -13.59
N LEU A 322 13.40 -6.16 -12.37
CA LEU A 322 14.53 -5.42 -11.83
C LEU A 322 15.76 -6.32 -11.65
N ASP A 323 15.56 -7.63 -11.50
CA ASP A 323 16.65 -8.60 -11.49
C ASP A 323 17.27 -8.81 -12.90
N TYR A 324 16.48 -8.64 -13.97
CA TYR A 324 17.00 -8.63 -15.36
C TYR A 324 17.77 -7.35 -15.70
N LEU A 325 17.50 -6.26 -15.00
CA LEU A 325 18.24 -5.01 -15.17
C LEU A 325 19.63 -5.05 -14.51
N ASN A 326 19.90 -6.00 -13.64
CA ASN A 326 21.23 -6.27 -13.10
C ASN A 326 21.96 -7.30 -13.96
N ILE A 327 22.78 -6.83 -14.88
CA ILE A 327 23.46 -7.50 -15.99
C ILE A 327 24.46 -8.60 -15.59
N ASN A 328 24.60 -8.99 -14.35
CA ASN A 328 25.52 -10.06 -13.95
C ASN A 328 24.81 -11.24 -13.32
N LYS A 329 24.62 -12.28 -14.14
CA LYS A 329 24.15 -13.63 -13.77
C LYS A 329 25.21 -14.40 -12.96
N SER A 330 25.65 -13.92 -11.82
CA SER A 330 26.53 -14.74 -10.97
C SER A 330 25.85 -15.06 -9.63
N LYS A 331 26.03 -16.26 -9.16
CA LYS A 331 25.71 -16.96 -7.88
C LYS A 331 25.35 -16.12 -6.62
N GLU A 332 25.04 -14.84 -6.76
CA GLU A 332 24.70 -13.88 -5.69
C GLU A 332 23.17 -13.72 -5.43
N TYR A 333 22.33 -14.64 -5.92
CA TYR A 333 20.87 -14.54 -5.81
C TYR A 333 20.40 -14.37 -4.35
N ASN A 334 21.07 -15.04 -3.40
CA ASN A 334 20.73 -14.94 -1.98
C ASN A 334 21.19 -13.63 -1.31
N LYS A 335 22.17 -12.93 -1.87
CA LYS A 335 22.56 -11.59 -1.39
C LYS A 335 21.69 -10.46 -1.98
N LYS A 336 21.02 -10.70 -3.10
CA LYS A 336 20.23 -9.67 -3.83
C LYS A 336 18.83 -9.47 -3.27
N SER A 337 18.23 -10.48 -2.65
CA SER A 337 16.92 -10.33 -1.99
C SER A 337 16.98 -9.39 -0.78
N THR A 338 18.13 -9.29 -0.12
CA THR A 338 18.37 -8.48 1.08
C THR A 338 18.54 -6.98 0.82
N SER A 339 18.56 -6.53 -0.43
CA SER A 339 18.80 -5.12 -0.76
C SER A 339 17.56 -4.33 -1.16
N HIS A 340 16.37 -4.98 -1.24
CA HIS A 340 15.16 -4.30 -1.76
C HIS A 340 14.70 -3.14 -0.86
N ALA A 341 14.82 -3.25 0.46
CA ALA A 341 14.47 -2.16 1.37
C ALA A 341 15.32 -0.91 1.10
N ILE A 342 16.65 -1.08 0.97
CA ILE A 342 17.57 0.02 0.68
C ILE A 342 17.32 0.59 -0.72
N LYS A 343 17.09 -0.25 -1.72
CA LYS A 343 16.75 0.19 -3.08
C LYS A 343 15.41 0.89 -3.13
N GLY A 344 14.41 0.39 -2.40
CA GLY A 344 13.10 1.02 -2.26
C GLY A 344 13.21 2.42 -1.65
N TYR A 345 13.97 2.56 -0.56
CA TYR A 345 14.28 3.86 0.04
C TYR A 345 14.92 4.82 -0.97
N GLN A 346 15.97 4.36 -1.66
CA GLN A 346 16.67 5.18 -2.66
C GLN A 346 15.74 5.58 -3.80
N PHE A 347 14.92 4.67 -4.29
CA PHE A 347 13.95 4.95 -5.33
C PHE A 347 12.94 6.02 -4.89
N LEU A 348 12.30 5.83 -3.75
CA LEU A 348 11.28 6.76 -3.25
C LEU A 348 11.87 8.13 -2.90
N LYS A 349 13.04 8.16 -2.24
CA LYS A 349 13.67 9.39 -1.78
C LYS A 349 14.29 10.18 -2.92
N LEU A 350 15.08 9.53 -3.78
CA LEU A 350 15.93 10.23 -4.77
C LEU A 350 15.22 10.44 -6.11
N PHE A 351 14.36 9.52 -6.52
CA PHE A 351 13.73 9.59 -7.83
C PHE A 351 12.28 10.06 -7.78
N ARG A 352 11.56 9.77 -6.68
CA ARG A 352 10.15 10.11 -6.56
C ARG A 352 9.88 11.25 -5.58
N ASN A 353 10.89 11.70 -4.86
CA ASN A 353 10.79 12.77 -3.85
C ASN A 353 9.65 12.57 -2.83
N TYR A 354 9.40 11.30 -2.45
CA TYR A 354 8.45 11.00 -1.41
C TYR A 354 8.90 11.56 -0.06
N ASN A 355 7.93 11.84 0.81
CA ASN A 355 8.14 12.23 2.19
C ASN A 355 9.14 11.29 2.88
N ASP A 356 9.98 11.84 3.78
CA ASP A 356 11.02 11.10 4.49
C ASP A 356 10.45 9.93 5.28
N ASP A 357 9.29 10.10 5.92
CA ASP A 357 8.64 9.04 6.68
C ASP A 357 8.28 7.84 5.79
N ILE A 358 7.70 8.08 4.61
CA ILE A 358 7.37 7.03 3.63
C ILE A 358 8.64 6.28 3.22
N SER A 359 9.66 7.02 2.82
CA SER A 359 10.92 6.45 2.34
C SER A 359 11.63 5.65 3.44
N LEU A 360 11.64 6.16 4.68
CA LEU A 360 12.26 5.49 5.83
C LEU A 360 11.51 4.23 6.25
N ILE A 361 10.17 4.22 6.24
CA ILE A 361 9.40 3.02 6.49
C ILE A 361 9.84 1.92 5.53
N VAL A 362 9.92 2.23 4.22
CA VAL A 362 10.40 1.28 3.21
C VAL A 362 11.85 0.88 3.44
N GLY A 363 12.72 1.81 3.83
CA GLY A 363 14.13 1.54 4.09
C GLY A 363 14.40 0.74 5.36
N MET A 364 13.45 0.67 6.28
CA MET A 364 13.61 0.10 7.62
C MET A 364 12.76 -1.15 7.89
N HIS A 365 11.83 -1.55 7.01
CA HIS A 365 10.88 -2.64 7.28
C HIS A 365 11.52 -4.03 7.49
N HIS A 366 12.82 -4.18 7.29
CA HIS A 366 13.60 -5.37 7.62
C HIS A 366 14.78 -5.06 8.54
N GLU A 367 14.65 -4.06 9.38
CA GLU A 367 15.71 -3.66 10.30
C GLU A 367 15.90 -4.69 11.42
N TYR A 368 14.81 -5.21 11.99
CA TYR A 368 14.80 -6.27 13.00
C TYR A 368 15.79 -6.04 14.14
N TYR A 369 15.83 -4.82 14.69
CA TYR A 369 16.76 -4.43 15.73
C TYR A 369 18.24 -4.80 15.41
N GLY A 370 18.66 -4.50 14.18
CA GLY A 370 20.02 -4.70 13.70
C GLY A 370 20.36 -6.11 13.23
N HIS A 371 19.44 -7.07 13.33
CA HIS A 371 19.65 -8.43 12.82
C HIS A 371 19.38 -8.54 11.32
N GLY A 372 18.54 -7.64 10.80
CA GLY A 372 18.17 -7.60 9.41
C GLY A 372 19.05 -6.67 8.55
N TYR A 373 18.46 -6.10 7.54
CA TYR A 373 19.10 -5.15 6.63
C TYR A 373 18.21 -3.92 6.44
N SER A 374 18.82 -2.75 6.56
CA SER A 374 18.11 -1.47 6.47
C SER A 374 19.06 -0.31 6.24
N VAL A 375 18.52 0.84 5.89
CA VAL A 375 19.30 2.09 5.86
C VAL A 375 19.81 2.44 7.24
N LEU A 376 19.03 2.23 8.30
CA LEU A 376 19.43 2.51 9.68
C LEU A 376 20.62 1.67 10.13
N ARG A 377 20.70 0.40 9.72
CA ARG A 377 21.82 -0.48 10.10
C ARG A 377 23.16 0.08 9.66
N ALA A 378 23.23 0.66 8.45
CA ALA A 378 24.47 1.27 7.96
C ALA A 378 24.92 2.45 8.86
N PHE A 379 23.97 3.29 9.26
CA PHE A 379 24.24 4.40 10.17
C PHE A 379 24.67 3.92 11.56
N MET A 380 23.97 2.95 12.15
CA MET A 380 24.27 2.41 13.47
C MET A 380 25.67 1.79 13.53
N HIS A 381 26.06 1.02 12.52
CA HIS A 381 27.40 0.46 12.44
C HIS A 381 28.49 1.54 12.40
N LYS A 382 28.25 2.63 11.66
CA LYS A 382 29.16 3.78 11.62
C LYS A 382 29.30 4.42 12.99
N GLN A 383 28.18 4.69 13.67
CA GLN A 383 28.20 5.34 14.98
C GLN A 383 28.86 4.48 16.07
N ILE A 384 28.60 3.16 16.07
CA ILE A 384 29.23 2.22 16.99
C ILE A 384 30.75 2.22 16.77
N LYS A 385 31.22 2.24 15.51
CA LYS A 385 32.66 2.33 15.20
C LYS A 385 33.29 3.64 15.66
N GLU A 386 32.52 4.74 15.63
CA GLU A 386 32.96 6.07 16.06
C GLU A 386 32.81 6.28 17.58
N ASN A 387 32.42 5.23 18.34
CA ASN A 387 32.15 5.28 19.78
C ASN A 387 31.15 6.36 20.21
N LYS A 388 30.21 6.70 19.32
CA LYS A 388 29.12 7.64 19.62
C LYS A 388 28.05 6.97 20.45
N GLU A 389 27.44 7.73 21.36
CA GLU A 389 26.34 7.26 22.19
C GLU A 389 25.07 7.11 21.31
N ILE A 390 24.42 5.94 21.43
CA ILE A 390 23.12 5.68 20.80
C ILE A 390 22.03 5.86 21.85
N ASN A 391 21.17 6.84 21.66
CA ASN A 391 20.02 7.06 22.52
C ASN A 391 18.79 6.40 21.94
N PRO A 392 18.20 5.39 22.63
CA PRO A 392 16.95 4.79 22.19
C PRO A 392 15.81 5.80 22.35
N VAL A 393 15.19 6.13 21.23
CA VAL A 393 14.02 7.01 21.17
C VAL A 393 13.02 6.40 20.20
N TRP A 394 11.75 6.33 20.62
CA TRP A 394 10.70 5.98 19.69
C TRP A 394 10.27 7.22 18.92
N LEU A 395 10.48 7.18 17.61
CA LEU A 395 9.99 8.20 16.69
C LEU A 395 8.62 7.79 16.18
N ILE A 396 7.67 8.69 16.28
CA ILE A 396 6.35 8.55 15.66
C ILE A 396 6.38 9.12 14.24
N SER A 397 7.08 10.24 14.06
CA SER A 397 7.38 10.84 12.77
C SER A 397 8.87 11.12 12.71
N SER A 398 9.51 10.93 11.57
CA SER A 398 10.95 11.11 11.46
C SER A 398 11.29 12.58 11.29
N ASN A 399 12.28 13.01 12.08
CA ASN A 399 13.21 14.00 11.57
C ASN A 399 14.41 13.21 11.04
N SER A 400 14.75 13.33 9.76
CA SER A 400 15.87 12.58 9.17
C SER A 400 17.19 12.84 9.93
N GLU A 401 17.36 14.05 10.51
CA GLU A 401 18.50 14.38 11.36
C GLU A 401 18.56 13.54 12.64
N ASP A 402 17.42 13.23 13.26
CA ASP A 402 17.37 12.40 14.48
C ASP A 402 17.83 10.97 14.19
N ILE A 403 17.49 10.44 12.99
CA ILE A 403 17.95 9.14 12.54
C ILE A 403 19.43 9.17 12.16
N GLU A 404 19.89 10.21 11.48
CA GLU A 404 21.29 10.39 11.13
C GLU A 404 22.18 10.57 12.37
N ARG A 405 21.67 11.20 13.43
CA ARG A 405 22.34 11.34 14.73
C ARG A 405 22.22 10.08 15.60
N LEU A 406 21.39 9.13 15.19
CA LEU A 406 21.06 7.91 15.95
C LEU A 406 20.52 8.18 17.35
N GLU A 407 19.65 9.14 17.48
CA GLU A 407 18.84 9.31 18.68
C GLU A 407 17.65 8.34 18.73
N SER A 408 17.57 7.38 17.79
CA SER A 408 16.46 6.44 17.68
C SER A 408 16.91 5.02 17.41
N LEU A 409 16.49 4.09 18.29
CA LEU A 409 16.57 2.64 18.04
C LEU A 409 15.33 2.12 17.31
N ALA A 410 14.23 2.85 17.34
CA ALA A 410 12.99 2.39 16.77
C ALA A 410 12.21 3.55 16.13
N PHE A 411 11.80 3.32 14.92
CA PHE A 411 10.82 4.15 14.22
C PHE A 411 9.49 3.38 14.21
N LEU A 412 8.52 3.84 15.01
CA LEU A 412 7.29 3.12 15.29
C LEU A 412 6.57 2.57 14.04
N PRO A 413 6.36 3.36 12.97
CA PRO A 413 5.70 2.84 11.79
C PRO A 413 6.43 1.67 11.13
N ALA A 414 7.75 1.72 11.07
CA ALA A 414 8.55 0.63 10.49
C ALA A 414 8.48 -0.63 11.36
N LYS A 415 8.47 -0.50 12.69
CA LYS A 415 8.34 -1.65 13.61
C LYS A 415 6.96 -2.31 13.54
N ILE A 416 5.91 -1.53 13.29
CA ILE A 416 4.58 -2.06 13.00
C ILE A 416 4.59 -2.82 11.67
N LEU A 417 5.20 -2.24 10.63
CA LEU A 417 5.29 -2.88 9.33
C LEU A 417 6.06 -4.21 9.37
N GLU A 418 7.17 -4.29 10.12
CA GLU A 418 7.93 -5.53 10.30
C GLU A 418 7.05 -6.70 10.80
N ILE A 419 6.12 -6.41 11.71
CA ILE A 419 5.21 -7.41 12.27
C ILE A 419 4.17 -7.84 11.26
N VAL A 420 3.52 -6.87 10.61
CA VAL A 420 2.44 -7.11 9.65
C VAL A 420 2.96 -7.85 8.41
N ASP A 421 4.08 -7.40 7.84
CA ASP A 421 4.74 -8.02 6.68
C ASP A 421 5.16 -9.46 6.98
N LEU A 422 5.81 -9.68 8.13
CA LEU A 422 6.23 -11.01 8.54
C LEU A 422 5.04 -11.94 8.75
N TYR A 423 3.97 -11.47 9.39
CA TYR A 423 2.76 -12.25 9.63
C TYR A 423 2.08 -12.65 8.31
N ASP A 424 1.84 -11.69 7.39
CA ASP A 424 1.23 -11.99 6.08
C ASP A 424 2.08 -12.99 5.27
N THR A 425 3.41 -12.85 5.34
CA THR A 425 4.35 -13.77 4.66
C THR A 425 4.26 -15.20 5.20
N ILE A 426 3.95 -15.39 6.49
CA ILE A 426 3.90 -16.72 7.14
C ILE A 426 2.52 -17.36 6.98
N VAL A 427 1.45 -16.59 7.11
CA VAL A 427 0.07 -17.12 7.10
C VAL A 427 -0.36 -17.49 5.68
N LEU A 428 0.11 -16.80 4.65
CA LEU A 428 -0.30 -17.11 3.28
C LEU A 428 0.73 -17.97 2.54
N PRO A 429 0.26 -19.01 1.82
CA PRO A 429 1.14 -19.82 1.02
C PRO A 429 1.75 -18.97 -0.11
N GLN A 430 3.07 -18.89 -0.15
CA GLN A 430 3.76 -18.21 -1.24
C GLN A 430 4.13 -19.21 -2.34
N LYS A 431 3.71 -18.90 -3.58
CA LYS A 431 3.95 -19.73 -4.78
C LYS A 431 5.44 -20.05 -5.03
N ASN A 432 6.35 -19.23 -4.49
CA ASN A 432 7.80 -19.36 -4.71
C ASN A 432 8.52 -20.21 -3.64
N TYR A 433 7.84 -20.63 -2.56
CA TYR A 433 8.49 -21.29 -1.42
C TYR A 433 7.97 -22.70 -1.12
N ASP A 434 7.08 -23.27 -1.95
CA ASP A 434 6.47 -24.60 -1.75
C ASP A 434 5.92 -24.84 -0.31
N ARG A 435 5.52 -23.77 0.38
CA ARG A 435 4.99 -23.83 1.75
C ARG A 435 3.48 -23.59 1.72
N SER A 436 2.75 -24.52 2.32
CA SER A 436 1.40 -24.23 2.80
C SER A 436 1.49 -23.12 3.85
N GLY A 437 0.61 -22.11 3.78
CA GLY A 437 0.50 -21.09 4.82
C GLY A 437 0.22 -21.74 6.19
N LEU A 438 0.62 -21.06 7.27
CA LEU A 438 0.34 -21.49 8.63
C LEU A 438 -0.96 -20.86 9.13
N GLU A 439 -1.68 -21.56 9.99
CA GLU A 439 -2.75 -20.95 10.76
C GLU A 439 -2.20 -19.85 11.69
N ALA A 440 -3.02 -18.84 12.00
CA ALA A 440 -2.64 -17.70 12.83
C ALA A 440 -1.96 -18.11 14.14
N LYS A 441 -2.50 -19.12 14.82
CA LYS A 441 -1.95 -19.68 16.08
C LYS A 441 -0.52 -20.19 15.91
N GLU A 442 -0.26 -20.91 14.85
CA GLU A 442 1.08 -21.44 14.55
C GLU A 442 2.04 -20.37 14.10
N ALA A 443 1.56 -19.41 13.29
CA ALA A 443 2.32 -18.25 12.86
C ALA A 443 2.82 -17.42 14.05
N ILE A 444 1.94 -17.11 15.01
CA ILE A 444 2.30 -16.40 16.25
C ILE A 444 3.34 -17.15 17.07
N LYS A 445 3.19 -18.46 17.25
CA LYS A 445 4.18 -19.29 17.95
C LYS A 445 5.53 -19.27 17.23
N LEU A 446 5.53 -19.35 15.89
CA LEU A 446 6.74 -19.35 15.08
C LEU A 446 7.46 -18.00 15.19
N ILE A 447 6.73 -16.87 15.04
CA ILE A 447 7.27 -15.53 15.16
C ILE A 447 7.86 -15.34 16.57
N TYR A 448 7.12 -15.66 17.61
CA TYR A 448 7.61 -15.54 18.97
C TYR A 448 8.89 -16.32 19.20
N LYS A 449 8.93 -17.60 18.79
CA LYS A 449 10.09 -18.48 18.96
C LYS A 449 11.32 -17.94 18.25
N ASN A 450 11.18 -17.57 16.98
CA ASN A 450 12.33 -17.28 16.12
C ASN A 450 12.78 -15.81 16.20
N TYR A 451 11.87 -14.87 16.54
CA TYR A 451 12.15 -13.44 16.44
C TYR A 451 12.06 -12.69 17.78
N ILE A 452 11.65 -13.36 18.89
CA ILE A 452 11.50 -12.68 20.20
C ILE A 452 12.14 -13.46 21.33
N LYS A 453 11.87 -14.77 21.43
CA LYS A 453 12.22 -15.57 22.62
C LYS A 453 13.71 -15.61 22.89
N ASP A 454 14.50 -16.03 21.94
CA ASP A 454 15.95 -16.25 22.11
C ASP A 454 16.75 -15.01 21.71
N ASP A 455 16.38 -14.39 20.60
CA ASP A 455 17.02 -13.20 20.07
C ASP A 455 15.94 -12.20 19.65
N THR A 456 15.88 -11.06 20.34
CA THR A 456 14.74 -10.14 20.15
C THR A 456 14.98 -9.23 18.95
N GLN A 457 14.33 -9.59 17.86
CA GLN A 457 14.40 -8.93 16.55
C GLN A 457 13.16 -8.09 16.25
N ILE A 458 12.01 -8.43 16.81
CA ILE A 458 10.74 -7.73 16.68
C ILE A 458 10.38 -7.09 18.01
N ASP A 459 9.72 -5.93 17.95
CA ASP A 459 9.31 -5.22 19.16
C ASP A 459 8.31 -6.03 19.99
N PRO A 460 8.64 -6.38 21.24
CA PRO A 460 7.82 -7.28 22.05
C PRO A 460 6.50 -6.63 22.51
N ILE A 461 6.46 -5.30 22.71
CA ILE A 461 5.25 -4.59 23.12
C ILE A 461 4.29 -4.48 21.94
N LEU A 462 4.78 -4.13 20.76
CA LEU A 462 3.96 -4.05 19.56
C LEU A 462 3.47 -5.43 19.13
N PHE A 463 4.30 -6.47 19.31
CA PHE A 463 3.86 -7.84 19.00
C PHE A 463 2.79 -8.36 19.97
N ASP A 464 2.90 -8.06 21.26
CA ASP A 464 1.84 -8.34 22.24
C ASP A 464 0.51 -7.65 21.86
N LEU A 465 0.60 -6.39 21.43
CA LEU A 465 -0.54 -5.64 20.93
C LEU A 465 -1.12 -6.23 19.65
N PHE A 466 -0.26 -6.68 18.72
CA PHE A 466 -0.68 -7.32 17.48
C PHE A 466 -1.42 -8.64 17.71
N ILE A 467 -0.99 -9.44 18.69
CA ILE A 467 -1.71 -10.65 19.08
C ILE A 467 -3.13 -10.32 19.59
N ASN A 468 -3.26 -9.26 20.38
CA ASN A 468 -4.56 -8.80 20.82
C ASN A 468 -5.42 -8.28 19.67
N PHE A 469 -4.82 -7.56 18.70
CA PHE A 469 -5.50 -7.17 17.47
C PHE A 469 -6.05 -8.36 16.69
N LEU A 470 -5.27 -9.44 16.54
CA LEU A 470 -5.74 -10.65 15.87
C LEU A 470 -6.93 -11.29 16.60
N LYS A 471 -6.93 -11.29 17.94
CA LYS A 471 -8.05 -11.79 18.76
C LYS A 471 -9.29 -10.90 18.65
N ASP A 472 -9.10 -9.60 18.89
CA ASP A 472 -10.20 -8.67 19.10
C ASP A 472 -10.85 -8.25 17.78
N VAL A 473 -10.07 -8.03 16.73
CA VAL A 473 -10.51 -7.51 15.43
C VAL A 473 -10.65 -8.63 14.41
N LYS A 474 -9.60 -9.44 14.23
CA LYS A 474 -9.60 -10.52 13.23
C LYS A 474 -10.30 -11.80 13.69
N LYS A 475 -10.70 -11.88 14.95
CA LYS A 475 -11.36 -13.05 15.58
C LYS A 475 -10.56 -14.35 15.46
N GLU A 476 -9.25 -14.25 15.36
CA GLU A 476 -8.34 -15.38 15.26
C GLU A 476 -8.19 -16.10 16.61
N ASP A 477 -8.21 -17.44 16.59
CA ASP A 477 -7.90 -18.26 17.79
C ASP A 477 -6.39 -18.31 18.01
N VAL A 478 -5.83 -17.27 18.63
CA VAL A 478 -4.41 -17.18 18.94
C VAL A 478 -4.15 -17.14 20.44
N ILE A 479 -3.07 -17.76 20.86
CA ILE A 479 -2.62 -17.78 22.27
C ILE A 479 -1.49 -16.77 22.42
N ASN A 480 -1.58 -15.92 23.43
CA ASN A 480 -0.53 -14.94 23.70
C ASN A 480 0.64 -15.57 24.47
N PRO A 481 1.82 -15.78 23.84
CA PRO A 481 2.95 -16.45 24.48
C PRO A 481 3.61 -15.63 25.61
N PHE A 482 3.27 -14.35 25.76
CA PHE A 482 3.74 -13.52 26.86
C PHE A 482 2.94 -13.74 28.15
N ASP A 483 1.75 -14.36 28.09
CA ASP A 483 0.89 -14.61 29.24
C ASP A 483 1.14 -16.01 29.85
N GLU A 484 1.83 -16.89 29.10
CA GLU A 484 2.20 -18.24 29.54
C GLU A 484 3.50 -18.30 30.39
N GLN A 485 4.09 -17.14 30.73
CA GLN A 485 5.33 -17.00 31.49
C GLN A 485 5.03 -16.37 32.87
#